data_cdca57149229fc2b358738ed75c6fdd8
#
_entry.id   cdca57149229fc2b358738ed75c6fdd8
#
_cell.length_a   1.000
_cell.length_b   1.000
_cell.length_c   1.000
_cell.angle_alpha   90.00
_cell.angle_beta   90.00
_cell.angle_gamma   90.00
#
_symmetry.space_group_name_H-M   'P 1'
#
loop_
_entity.id
_entity.type
_entity.pdbx_description
1 polymer ?
#
loop_
_entity_poly.entity_id
_entity_poly.type
_entity_poly.pdbx_seq_one_letter_code
_entity_poly.pdbx_strand_id
1 'polypeptide(L)'
;MAASGAVVEFEHVTKRYGNGPPAVDDLSLRVPGGKICVLVGPSGCGKTTTMKMVNRLVEPTSGRVTIDGRDVMDFRAVELRRGIGYVIQQVGLFPHLTVGANVGVVPRLLGWRTARVDARTDELLELVGLEPATFRDRYPSELSGGERQRVGVARALAADPPVMLMDEPFGAVDPIRREQLQNQLLRLQAQVRKTILFVTHDVDEAIKMADRLAIMRRGGVLAQYDTPDAVLAHPAGDFVERFVGADRGLKRLSLTRVRDVPLRDPVVAQAGEPADAVRRRLDEAGSEYALAVDGAGRPAGWFSRAELRDAEAVDLARATPLAPPLEPESTLRDALSGMLASSVQLGVVVDDQGRAVGLLSIDTVGETLRQPRREPEAPRSA
;
A
#
# COMPACT_ATOMS: atom_id res chain seq x y z
N MET A 1 3.94 -19.29 -17.66
CA MET A 1 4.24 -17.91 -17.23
C MET A 1 2.90 -17.25 -16.87
N ALA A 2 2.77 -16.66 -15.68
CA ALA A 2 1.58 -15.89 -15.30
C ALA A 2 1.43 -14.73 -16.31
N ALA A 3 0.21 -14.47 -16.78
CA ALA A 3 -0.05 -13.33 -17.65
C ALA A 3 0.34 -12.04 -16.92
N SER A 4 1.23 -11.23 -17.50
CA SER A 4 1.55 -9.89 -16.98
C SER A 4 0.29 -9.03 -17.00
N GLY A 5 0.19 -8.04 -16.11
CA GLY A 5 -0.96 -7.14 -16.07
C GLY A 5 -1.14 -6.39 -17.39
N ALA A 6 -2.38 -6.32 -17.89
CA ALA A 6 -2.75 -5.61 -19.11
C ALA A 6 -2.93 -4.10 -18.85
N VAL A 7 -2.66 -3.26 -19.83
CA VAL A 7 -2.94 -1.82 -19.76
C VAL A 7 -4.44 -1.58 -19.94
N VAL A 8 -5.05 -0.74 -19.08
CA VAL A 8 -6.44 -0.30 -19.25
C VAL A 8 -6.44 1.19 -19.55
N GLU A 9 -7.10 1.59 -20.62
CA GLU A 9 -7.18 3.00 -21.03
C GLU A 9 -8.63 3.44 -21.23
N PHE A 10 -8.89 4.66 -20.76
CA PHE A 10 -10.13 5.40 -21.00
C PHE A 10 -9.79 6.58 -21.89
N GLU A 11 -10.47 6.72 -23.00
CA GLU A 11 -10.24 7.79 -23.97
C GLU A 11 -11.52 8.58 -24.17
N HIS A 12 -11.54 9.80 -23.62
CA HIS A 12 -12.68 10.74 -23.71
C HIS A 12 -14.02 10.11 -23.32
N VAL A 13 -14.00 9.26 -22.26
CA VAL A 13 -15.15 8.47 -21.86
C VAL A 13 -16.18 9.31 -21.14
N THR A 14 -17.40 9.33 -21.65
CA THR A 14 -18.55 9.95 -21.00
C THR A 14 -19.65 8.91 -20.74
N LYS A 15 -20.26 8.96 -19.56
CA LYS A 15 -21.45 8.18 -19.22
C LYS A 15 -22.56 9.05 -18.69
N ARG A 16 -23.71 9.03 -19.36
CA ARG A 16 -24.97 9.66 -18.94
C ARG A 16 -26.05 8.60 -18.71
N TYR A 17 -26.86 8.81 -17.69
CA TYR A 17 -28.07 8.01 -17.45
C TYR A 17 -29.28 8.88 -17.76
N GLY A 18 -30.04 8.52 -18.77
CA GLY A 18 -31.16 9.33 -19.27
C GLY A 18 -30.72 10.74 -19.67
N ASN A 19 -31.54 11.74 -19.35
CA ASN A 19 -31.29 13.16 -19.69
C ASN A 19 -30.56 13.94 -18.56
N GLY A 20 -30.08 13.24 -17.53
CA GLY A 20 -29.41 13.87 -16.40
C GLY A 20 -27.96 14.32 -16.70
N PRO A 21 -27.30 14.97 -15.72
CA PRO A 21 -25.89 15.29 -15.85
C PRO A 21 -25.04 14.01 -16.00
N PRO A 22 -23.84 14.10 -16.59
CA PRO A 22 -22.99 12.94 -16.72
C PRO A 22 -22.56 12.38 -15.37
N ALA A 23 -22.60 11.07 -15.25
CA ALA A 23 -22.02 10.35 -14.10
C ALA A 23 -20.48 10.23 -14.23
N VAL A 24 -19.99 10.23 -15.48
CA VAL A 24 -18.58 10.34 -15.88
C VAL A 24 -18.55 11.30 -17.07
N ASP A 25 -17.66 12.30 -17.04
CA ASP A 25 -17.60 13.37 -18.03
C ASP A 25 -16.16 13.50 -18.58
N ASP A 26 -16.02 13.18 -19.87
CA ASP A 26 -14.76 13.31 -20.64
C ASP A 26 -13.53 12.73 -19.94
N LEU A 27 -13.66 11.53 -19.37
CA LEU A 27 -12.59 10.88 -18.63
C LEU A 27 -11.53 10.32 -19.59
N SER A 28 -10.30 10.82 -19.46
CA SER A 28 -9.12 10.22 -20.08
C SER A 28 -8.15 9.78 -18.99
N LEU A 29 -7.84 8.47 -18.93
CA LEU A 29 -7.06 7.84 -17.87
C LEU A 29 -6.37 6.59 -18.40
N ARG A 30 -5.08 6.43 -18.12
CA ARG A 30 -4.32 5.22 -18.44
C ARG A 30 -3.87 4.52 -17.16
N VAL A 31 -4.28 3.25 -16.99
CA VAL A 31 -3.83 2.38 -15.91
C VAL A 31 -2.68 1.52 -16.43
N PRO A 32 -1.44 1.72 -15.97
CA PRO A 32 -0.29 0.96 -16.46
C PRO A 32 -0.39 -0.51 -16.10
N GLY A 33 0.13 -1.37 -16.97
CA GLY A 33 0.15 -2.82 -16.75
C GLY A 33 0.89 -3.21 -15.46
N GLY A 34 0.31 -4.11 -14.68
CA GLY A 34 0.90 -4.61 -13.44
C GLY A 34 0.89 -3.62 -12.26
N LYS A 35 0.15 -2.51 -12.36
CA LYS A 35 0.06 -1.46 -11.35
C LYS A 35 -1.32 -1.39 -10.72
N ILE A 36 -1.37 -0.85 -9.50
CA ILE A 36 -2.61 -0.52 -8.80
C ILE A 36 -2.95 0.94 -9.10
N CYS A 37 -4.06 1.16 -9.81
CA CYS A 37 -4.65 2.49 -9.96
C CYS A 37 -5.85 2.62 -9.03
N VAL A 38 -5.82 3.59 -8.13
CA VAL A 38 -6.93 3.83 -7.21
C VAL A 38 -7.77 5.02 -7.68
N LEU A 39 -9.07 4.79 -7.86
CA LEU A 39 -10.06 5.83 -8.06
C LEU A 39 -10.60 6.25 -6.69
N VAL A 40 -10.42 7.51 -6.31
CA VAL A 40 -10.91 8.05 -5.05
C VAL A 40 -11.69 9.35 -5.27
N GLY A 41 -12.60 9.67 -4.38
CA GLY A 41 -13.42 10.88 -4.46
C GLY A 41 -14.72 10.76 -3.67
N PRO A 42 -15.50 11.85 -3.54
CA PRO A 42 -16.74 11.85 -2.80
C PRO A 42 -17.78 10.87 -3.36
N SER A 43 -18.78 10.52 -2.55
CA SER A 43 -19.87 9.66 -2.99
C SER A 43 -20.59 10.25 -4.21
N GLY A 44 -20.91 9.39 -5.18
CA GLY A 44 -21.60 9.79 -6.41
C GLY A 44 -20.72 10.49 -7.45
N CYS A 45 -19.39 10.52 -7.30
CA CYS A 45 -18.50 11.12 -8.31
C CYS A 45 -18.15 10.20 -9.51
N GLY A 46 -18.78 9.04 -9.65
CA GLY A 46 -18.62 8.22 -10.84
C GLY A 46 -17.61 7.07 -10.75
N LYS A 47 -16.90 6.85 -9.64
CA LYS A 47 -15.86 5.81 -9.47
C LYS A 47 -16.32 4.41 -9.87
N THR A 48 -17.38 3.92 -9.24
CA THR A 48 -17.96 2.59 -9.51
C THR A 48 -18.51 2.51 -10.95
N THR A 49 -19.05 3.61 -11.50
CA THR A 49 -19.49 3.67 -12.91
C THR A 49 -18.30 3.52 -13.85
N THR A 50 -17.20 4.25 -13.59
CA THR A 50 -15.95 4.16 -14.34
C THR A 50 -15.41 2.73 -14.35
N MET A 51 -15.30 2.12 -13.16
CA MET A 51 -14.82 0.75 -13.05
C MET A 51 -15.74 -0.25 -13.77
N LYS A 52 -17.08 -0.09 -13.67
CA LYS A 52 -18.05 -0.97 -14.34
C LYS A 52 -18.05 -0.86 -15.86
N MET A 53 -17.46 0.18 -16.44
CA MET A 53 -17.29 0.28 -17.88
C MET A 53 -16.19 -0.66 -18.39
N VAL A 54 -15.17 -0.95 -17.59
CA VAL A 54 -14.09 -1.90 -17.98
C VAL A 54 -14.62 -3.31 -18.24
N ASN A 55 -15.58 -3.79 -17.45
CA ASN A 55 -16.18 -5.13 -17.61
C ASN A 55 -17.53 -5.13 -18.36
N ARG A 56 -17.89 -3.98 -18.96
CA ARG A 56 -19.17 -3.79 -19.67
C ARG A 56 -20.41 -4.14 -18.86
N LEU A 57 -20.39 -3.94 -17.54
CA LEU A 57 -21.62 -3.90 -16.73
C LEU A 57 -22.36 -2.57 -16.95
N VAL A 58 -21.62 -1.55 -17.36
CA VAL A 58 -22.12 -0.27 -17.84
C VAL A 58 -21.40 0.01 -19.16
N GLU A 59 -22.14 0.41 -20.19
CA GLU A 59 -21.55 0.83 -21.46
C GLU A 59 -21.37 2.36 -21.48
N PRO A 60 -20.26 2.88 -22.02
CA PRO A 60 -20.06 4.33 -22.18
C PRO A 60 -21.13 4.92 -23.13
N THR A 61 -21.45 6.19 -22.94
CA THR A 61 -22.31 6.92 -23.87
C THR A 61 -21.50 7.45 -25.06
N SER A 62 -20.24 7.84 -24.82
CA SER A 62 -19.26 8.23 -25.82
C SER A 62 -17.85 7.97 -25.31
N GLY A 63 -16.85 8.04 -26.20
CA GLY A 63 -15.48 7.63 -25.92
C GLY A 63 -15.32 6.12 -25.94
N ARG A 64 -14.14 5.63 -25.56
CA ARG A 64 -13.86 4.19 -25.56
C ARG A 64 -13.04 3.76 -24.35
N VAL A 65 -13.19 2.49 -23.96
CA VAL A 65 -12.37 1.83 -22.94
C VAL A 65 -11.63 0.69 -23.62
N THR A 66 -10.31 0.61 -23.43
CA THR A 66 -9.51 -0.44 -24.04
C THR A 66 -8.75 -1.26 -22.99
N ILE A 67 -8.48 -2.53 -23.32
CA ILE A 67 -7.58 -3.43 -22.59
C ILE A 67 -6.51 -3.88 -23.58
N ASP A 68 -5.24 -3.52 -23.31
CA ASP A 68 -4.11 -3.71 -24.25
C ASP A 68 -4.42 -3.22 -25.67
N GLY A 69 -5.05 -2.03 -25.76
CA GLY A 69 -5.39 -1.37 -27.02
C GLY A 69 -6.64 -1.94 -27.73
N ARG A 70 -7.24 -3.03 -27.25
CA ARG A 70 -8.48 -3.58 -27.80
C ARG A 70 -9.69 -3.01 -27.07
N ASP A 71 -10.66 -2.46 -27.81
CA ASP A 71 -11.89 -1.91 -27.25
C ASP A 71 -12.70 -3.00 -26.51
N VAL A 72 -13.16 -2.69 -25.29
CA VAL A 72 -14.02 -3.61 -24.53
C VAL A 72 -15.33 -3.94 -25.25
N MET A 73 -15.78 -3.07 -26.16
CA MET A 73 -16.97 -3.30 -26.99
C MET A 73 -16.77 -4.36 -28.05
N ASP A 74 -15.52 -4.64 -28.48
CA ASP A 74 -15.18 -5.66 -29.49
C ASP A 74 -15.14 -7.08 -28.89
N PHE A 75 -15.27 -7.22 -27.61
CA PHE A 75 -15.37 -8.53 -26.97
C PHE A 75 -16.82 -8.97 -26.81
N ARG A 76 -17.08 -10.27 -26.84
CA ARG A 76 -18.33 -10.80 -26.30
C ARG A 76 -18.36 -10.53 -24.78
N ALA A 77 -19.40 -9.88 -24.26
CA ALA A 77 -19.47 -9.45 -22.87
C ALA A 77 -19.20 -10.57 -21.86
N VAL A 78 -19.64 -11.80 -22.13
CA VAL A 78 -19.41 -12.97 -21.28
C VAL A 78 -17.92 -13.36 -21.26
N GLU A 79 -17.25 -13.33 -22.40
CA GLU A 79 -15.82 -13.65 -22.54
C GLU A 79 -14.97 -12.60 -21.82
N LEU A 80 -15.26 -11.31 -22.04
CA LEU A 80 -14.61 -10.20 -21.34
C LEU A 80 -14.69 -10.38 -19.82
N ARG A 81 -15.90 -10.61 -19.30
CA ARG A 81 -16.11 -10.75 -17.83
C ARG A 81 -15.43 -11.98 -17.25
N ARG A 82 -15.29 -13.08 -17.99
CA ARG A 82 -14.52 -14.26 -17.54
C ARG A 82 -13.01 -14.02 -17.54
N GLY A 83 -12.53 -13.05 -18.34
CA GLY A 83 -11.13 -12.64 -18.38
C GLY A 83 -10.75 -11.55 -17.37
N ILE A 84 -11.70 -11.04 -16.58
CA ILE A 84 -11.48 -9.98 -15.59
C ILE A 84 -11.81 -10.50 -14.19
N GLY A 85 -10.89 -10.36 -13.26
CA GLY A 85 -11.15 -10.62 -11.84
C GLY A 85 -12.00 -9.50 -11.25
N TYR A 86 -13.06 -9.82 -10.52
CA TYR A 86 -13.92 -8.81 -9.90
C TYR A 86 -14.19 -9.10 -8.43
N VAL A 87 -13.74 -8.20 -7.56
CA VAL A 87 -14.04 -8.18 -6.13
C VAL A 87 -15.06 -7.08 -5.89
N ILE A 88 -16.28 -7.46 -5.52
CA ILE A 88 -17.38 -6.52 -5.24
C ILE A 88 -17.45 -6.16 -3.76
N GLN A 89 -18.05 -5.01 -3.44
CA GLN A 89 -18.15 -4.43 -2.10
C GLN A 89 -18.69 -5.40 -1.03
N GLN A 90 -19.62 -6.26 -1.36
CA GLN A 90 -20.22 -7.26 -0.44
C GLN A 90 -19.67 -8.68 -0.66
N VAL A 91 -18.44 -8.83 -1.09
CA VAL A 91 -17.73 -10.08 -1.42
C VAL A 91 -18.46 -11.01 -2.41
N GLY A 92 -19.80 -11.11 -2.36
CA GLY A 92 -20.66 -11.84 -3.30
C GLY A 92 -20.31 -13.32 -3.47
N LEU A 93 -19.88 -14.00 -2.40
CA LEU A 93 -19.70 -15.45 -2.42
C LEU A 93 -21.07 -16.12 -2.56
N PHE A 94 -21.12 -17.22 -3.32
CA PHE A 94 -22.31 -18.04 -3.44
C PHE A 94 -22.52 -18.81 -2.13
N PRO A 95 -23.58 -18.52 -1.35
CA PRO A 95 -23.74 -19.06 0.01
C PRO A 95 -23.96 -20.58 0.05
N HIS A 96 -24.45 -21.16 -1.05
CA HIS A 96 -24.71 -22.57 -1.21
C HIS A 96 -23.53 -23.38 -1.78
N LEU A 97 -22.40 -22.71 -2.05
CA LEU A 97 -21.16 -23.32 -2.52
C LEU A 97 -20.12 -23.28 -1.42
N THR A 98 -19.30 -24.32 -1.32
CA THR A 98 -18.12 -24.31 -0.45
C THR A 98 -17.11 -23.26 -0.89
N VAL A 99 -16.11 -22.97 -0.07
CA VAL A 99 -14.99 -22.06 -0.38
C VAL A 99 -14.29 -22.51 -1.67
N GLY A 100 -13.89 -23.77 -1.77
CA GLY A 100 -13.24 -24.32 -2.95
C GLY A 100 -14.13 -24.28 -4.19
N ALA A 101 -15.43 -24.51 -4.03
CA ALA A 101 -16.38 -24.39 -5.14
C ALA A 101 -16.54 -22.93 -5.61
N ASN A 102 -16.57 -21.97 -4.67
CA ASN A 102 -16.58 -20.53 -4.98
C ASN A 102 -15.35 -20.10 -5.77
N VAL A 103 -14.14 -20.47 -5.34
CA VAL A 103 -12.89 -20.15 -6.04
C VAL A 103 -12.89 -20.77 -7.44
N GLY A 104 -13.33 -22.02 -7.58
CA GLY A 104 -13.32 -22.75 -8.84
C GLY A 104 -14.41 -22.37 -9.85
N VAL A 105 -15.32 -21.42 -9.57
CA VAL A 105 -16.46 -21.09 -10.47
C VAL A 105 -15.98 -20.65 -11.86
N VAL A 106 -15.11 -19.65 -11.96
CA VAL A 106 -14.68 -19.11 -13.25
C VAL A 106 -13.82 -20.11 -14.03
N PRO A 107 -12.82 -20.78 -13.44
CA PRO A 107 -12.10 -21.86 -14.12
C PRO A 107 -13.00 -22.95 -14.69
N ARG A 108 -14.03 -23.41 -13.94
CA ARG A 108 -15.01 -24.38 -14.46
C ARG A 108 -15.81 -23.83 -15.65
N LEU A 109 -16.25 -22.58 -15.59
CA LEU A 109 -16.93 -21.91 -16.72
C LEU A 109 -16.02 -21.74 -17.95
N LEU A 110 -14.70 -21.75 -17.77
CA LEU A 110 -13.71 -21.77 -18.84
C LEU A 110 -13.36 -23.18 -19.34
N GLY A 111 -14.02 -24.22 -18.80
CA GLY A 111 -13.82 -25.62 -19.21
C GLY A 111 -12.51 -26.26 -18.68
N TRP A 112 -11.93 -25.74 -17.59
CA TRP A 112 -10.73 -26.36 -17.01
C TRP A 112 -11.06 -27.74 -16.45
N ARG A 113 -10.11 -28.67 -16.58
CA ARG A 113 -10.23 -30.02 -15.99
C ARG A 113 -10.29 -29.90 -14.45
N THR A 114 -11.09 -30.74 -13.82
CA THR A 114 -11.31 -30.73 -12.36
C THR A 114 -10.00 -30.72 -11.57
N ALA A 115 -9.07 -31.62 -11.88
CA ALA A 115 -7.76 -31.67 -11.23
C ALA A 115 -6.98 -30.35 -11.29
N ARG A 116 -7.05 -29.61 -12.42
CA ARG A 116 -6.43 -28.29 -12.55
C ARG A 116 -7.14 -27.24 -11.72
N VAL A 117 -8.48 -27.29 -11.67
CA VAL A 117 -9.29 -26.38 -10.83
C VAL A 117 -8.95 -26.59 -9.35
N ASP A 118 -8.86 -27.84 -8.93
CA ASP A 118 -8.58 -28.21 -7.55
C ASP A 118 -7.18 -27.75 -7.13
N ALA A 119 -6.16 -28.06 -7.90
CA ALA A 119 -4.79 -27.61 -7.64
C ALA A 119 -4.68 -26.07 -7.61
N ARG A 120 -5.36 -25.38 -8.54
CA ARG A 120 -5.38 -23.90 -8.56
C ARG A 120 -6.12 -23.31 -7.37
N THR A 121 -7.18 -23.98 -6.92
CA THR A 121 -7.92 -23.56 -5.73
C THR A 121 -7.04 -23.63 -4.48
N ASP A 122 -6.34 -24.74 -4.29
CA ASP A 122 -5.46 -24.94 -3.14
C ASP A 122 -4.30 -23.92 -3.16
N GLU A 123 -3.64 -23.75 -4.30
CA GLU A 123 -2.59 -22.72 -4.50
C GLU A 123 -3.09 -21.31 -4.10
N LEU A 124 -4.31 -20.93 -4.51
CA LEU A 124 -4.83 -19.61 -4.24
C LEU A 124 -5.30 -19.45 -2.79
N LEU A 125 -5.80 -20.49 -2.16
CA LEU A 125 -6.12 -20.45 -0.74
C LEU A 125 -4.87 -20.27 0.10
N GLU A 126 -3.79 -21.00 -0.18
CA GLU A 126 -2.49 -20.78 0.45
C GLU A 126 -1.97 -19.36 0.23
N LEU A 127 -2.05 -18.86 -1.01
CA LEU A 127 -1.60 -17.52 -1.41
C LEU A 127 -2.31 -16.40 -0.62
N VAL A 128 -3.61 -16.58 -0.30
CA VAL A 128 -4.37 -15.64 0.52
C VAL A 128 -4.31 -15.95 2.01
N GLY A 129 -3.48 -16.90 2.45
CA GLY A 129 -3.27 -17.26 3.85
C GLY A 129 -4.47 -18.00 4.48
N LEU A 130 -5.12 -18.86 3.69
CA LEU A 130 -6.16 -19.78 4.13
C LEU A 130 -5.68 -21.20 3.84
N GLU A 131 -5.44 -21.99 4.89
CA GLU A 131 -5.02 -23.39 4.74
C GLU A 131 -6.08 -24.24 4.02
N PRO A 132 -5.75 -24.84 2.85
CA PRO A 132 -6.74 -25.57 2.05
C PRO A 132 -7.44 -26.70 2.82
N ALA A 133 -6.68 -27.49 3.59
CA ALA A 133 -7.23 -28.61 4.38
C ALA A 133 -8.29 -28.16 5.39
N THR A 134 -8.19 -26.93 5.88
CA THR A 134 -9.11 -26.37 6.87
C THR A 134 -10.28 -25.62 6.25
N PHE A 135 -10.05 -24.91 5.14
CA PHE A 135 -11.00 -23.92 4.61
C PHE A 135 -11.76 -24.36 3.37
N ARG A 136 -11.20 -25.27 2.55
CA ARG A 136 -11.73 -25.63 1.24
C ARG A 136 -13.19 -26.07 1.24
N ASP A 137 -13.57 -26.87 2.22
CA ASP A 137 -14.90 -27.48 2.30
C ASP A 137 -15.88 -26.71 3.18
N ARG A 138 -15.44 -25.60 3.80
CA ARG A 138 -16.32 -24.71 4.57
C ARG A 138 -17.26 -23.92 3.67
N TYR A 139 -18.38 -23.52 4.21
CA TYR A 139 -19.32 -22.61 3.56
C TYR A 139 -19.05 -21.16 3.98
N PRO A 140 -19.47 -20.16 3.16
CA PRO A 140 -19.29 -18.73 3.48
C PRO A 140 -19.87 -18.30 4.83
N SER A 141 -20.91 -18.97 5.33
CA SER A 141 -21.51 -18.73 6.66
C SER A 141 -20.60 -19.06 7.83
N GLU A 142 -19.63 -19.96 7.63
CA GLU A 142 -18.68 -20.42 8.64
C GLU A 142 -17.41 -19.55 8.70
N LEU A 143 -17.32 -18.52 7.85
CA LEU A 143 -16.17 -17.66 7.72
C LEU A 143 -16.40 -16.31 8.40
N SER A 144 -15.32 -15.76 8.98
CA SER A 144 -15.27 -14.35 9.37
C SER A 144 -15.34 -13.41 8.15
N GLY A 145 -15.62 -12.13 8.37
CA GLY A 145 -15.67 -11.14 7.29
C GLY A 145 -14.35 -11.05 6.50
N GLY A 146 -13.20 -11.07 7.19
CA GLY A 146 -11.89 -11.06 6.57
C GLY A 146 -11.56 -12.34 5.79
N GLU A 147 -11.97 -13.51 6.27
CA GLU A 147 -11.80 -14.77 5.53
C GLU A 147 -12.66 -14.78 4.27
N ARG A 148 -13.93 -14.32 4.35
CA ARG A 148 -14.78 -14.16 3.17
C ARG A 148 -14.12 -13.24 2.12
N GLN A 149 -13.51 -12.14 2.57
CA GLN A 149 -12.81 -11.21 1.69
C GLN A 149 -11.64 -11.88 0.97
N ARG A 150 -10.80 -12.65 1.70
CA ARG A 150 -9.70 -13.41 1.12
C ARG A 150 -10.17 -14.45 0.10
N VAL A 151 -11.24 -15.16 0.38
CA VAL A 151 -11.87 -16.09 -0.59
C VAL A 151 -12.35 -15.32 -1.83
N GLY A 152 -12.92 -14.11 -1.67
CA GLY A 152 -13.31 -13.24 -2.77
C GLY A 152 -12.15 -12.85 -3.68
N VAL A 153 -10.99 -12.53 -3.08
CA VAL A 153 -9.73 -12.24 -3.82
C VAL A 153 -9.23 -13.50 -4.53
N ALA A 154 -9.19 -14.65 -3.84
CA ALA A 154 -8.79 -15.94 -4.44
C ALA A 154 -9.68 -16.29 -5.65
N ARG A 155 -11.00 -16.14 -5.52
CA ARG A 155 -11.95 -16.34 -6.64
C ARG A 155 -11.67 -15.40 -7.82
N ALA A 156 -11.38 -14.13 -7.55
CA ALA A 156 -11.08 -13.16 -8.59
C ALA A 156 -9.78 -13.50 -9.34
N LEU A 157 -8.81 -14.13 -8.67
CA LEU A 157 -7.53 -14.57 -9.25
C LEU A 157 -7.59 -15.94 -9.93
N ALA A 158 -8.66 -16.70 -9.74
CA ALA A 158 -8.70 -18.12 -10.08
C ALA A 158 -8.43 -18.42 -11.56
N ALA A 159 -8.94 -17.58 -12.47
CA ALA A 159 -8.73 -17.72 -13.91
C ALA A 159 -7.43 -17.05 -14.40
N ASP A 160 -6.56 -16.61 -13.52
CA ASP A 160 -5.33 -15.85 -13.80
C ASP A 160 -5.57 -14.61 -14.69
N PRO A 161 -6.53 -13.72 -14.34
CA PRO A 161 -6.88 -12.58 -15.16
C PRO A 161 -5.74 -11.56 -15.24
N PRO A 162 -5.53 -10.86 -16.37
CA PRO A 162 -4.56 -9.77 -16.48
C PRO A 162 -5.03 -8.49 -15.78
N VAL A 163 -6.35 -8.32 -15.60
CA VAL A 163 -6.98 -7.15 -14.97
C VAL A 163 -7.87 -7.59 -13.81
N MET A 164 -7.78 -6.86 -12.70
CA MET A 164 -8.66 -7.01 -11.54
C MET A 164 -9.38 -5.70 -11.24
N LEU A 165 -10.66 -5.80 -10.93
CA LEU A 165 -11.50 -4.70 -10.47
C LEU A 165 -11.85 -4.93 -9.00
N MET A 166 -11.67 -3.91 -8.16
CA MET A 166 -11.95 -3.99 -6.72
C MET A 166 -12.81 -2.79 -6.30
N ASP A 167 -14.06 -3.05 -5.92
CA ASP A 167 -15.02 -2.02 -5.50
C ASP A 167 -15.15 -2.00 -3.99
N GLU A 168 -14.53 -1.02 -3.32
CA GLU A 168 -14.50 -0.83 -1.87
C GLU A 168 -14.22 -2.15 -1.10
N PRO A 169 -13.15 -2.89 -1.42
CA PRO A 169 -12.97 -4.25 -0.93
C PRO A 169 -12.81 -4.33 0.59
N PHE A 170 -12.44 -3.25 1.27
CA PHE A 170 -12.24 -3.24 2.72
C PHE A 170 -13.29 -2.41 3.49
N GLY A 171 -14.33 -1.91 2.83
CA GLY A 171 -15.31 -1.01 3.42
C GLY A 171 -16.09 -1.57 4.62
N ALA A 172 -16.29 -2.90 4.68
CA ALA A 172 -17.02 -3.59 5.76
C ALA A 172 -16.10 -4.26 6.80
N VAL A 173 -14.80 -3.94 6.81
CA VAL A 173 -13.80 -4.56 7.70
C VAL A 173 -13.41 -3.59 8.82
N ASP A 174 -13.24 -4.10 10.05
CA ASP A 174 -12.74 -3.31 11.18
C ASP A 174 -11.32 -2.75 10.89
N PRO A 175 -10.92 -1.61 11.51
CA PRO A 175 -9.67 -0.92 11.18
C PRO A 175 -8.40 -1.79 11.31
N ILE A 176 -8.30 -2.62 12.36
CA ILE A 176 -7.10 -3.44 12.62
C ILE A 176 -6.95 -4.52 11.54
N ARG A 177 -8.04 -5.23 11.24
CA ARG A 177 -8.05 -6.26 10.19
C ARG A 177 -7.92 -5.66 8.80
N ARG A 178 -8.45 -4.45 8.58
CA ARG A 178 -8.33 -3.72 7.31
C ARG A 178 -6.87 -3.50 6.96
N GLU A 179 -6.07 -3.00 7.91
CA GLU A 179 -4.64 -2.79 7.68
C GLU A 179 -3.88 -4.08 7.34
N GLN A 180 -4.18 -5.17 8.03
CA GLN A 180 -3.60 -6.49 7.73
C GLN A 180 -3.94 -6.97 6.32
N LEU A 181 -5.21 -6.83 5.90
CA LEU A 181 -5.67 -7.22 4.56
C LEU A 181 -5.05 -6.35 3.46
N GLN A 182 -4.91 -5.05 3.68
CA GLN A 182 -4.23 -4.15 2.76
C GLN A 182 -2.76 -4.56 2.57
N ASN A 183 -2.03 -4.81 3.66
CA ASN A 183 -0.64 -5.26 3.61
C ASN A 183 -0.52 -6.62 2.90
N GLN A 184 -1.46 -7.53 3.14
CA GLN A 184 -1.51 -8.82 2.45
C GLN A 184 -1.76 -8.66 0.95
N LEU A 185 -2.70 -7.79 0.55
CA LEU A 185 -2.98 -7.51 -0.87
C LEU A 185 -1.76 -6.90 -1.57
N LEU A 186 -1.03 -5.98 -0.92
CA LEU A 186 0.20 -5.40 -1.47
C LEU A 186 1.30 -6.46 -1.67
N ARG A 187 1.49 -7.36 -0.70
CA ARG A 187 2.44 -8.50 -0.83
C ARG A 187 2.04 -9.42 -1.98
N LEU A 188 0.76 -9.75 -2.07
CA LEU A 188 0.20 -10.56 -3.16
C LEU A 188 0.45 -9.89 -4.52
N GLN A 189 0.15 -8.59 -4.64
CA GLN A 189 0.34 -7.82 -5.87
C GLN A 189 1.81 -7.79 -6.31
N ALA A 190 2.76 -7.68 -5.38
CA ALA A 190 4.19 -7.74 -5.67
C ALA A 190 4.60 -9.07 -6.34
N GLN A 191 3.91 -10.17 -6.03
CA GLN A 191 4.14 -11.50 -6.60
C GLN A 191 3.41 -11.68 -7.95
N VAL A 192 2.11 -11.36 -8.01
CA VAL A 192 1.27 -11.67 -9.18
C VAL A 192 1.29 -10.59 -10.25
N ARG A 193 1.65 -9.35 -9.92
CA ARG A 193 1.80 -8.18 -10.82
C ARG A 193 0.61 -7.98 -11.77
N LYS A 194 -0.62 -8.11 -11.25
CA LYS A 194 -1.84 -7.85 -12.02
C LYS A 194 -2.13 -6.36 -12.13
N THR A 195 -2.79 -5.93 -13.19
CA THR A 195 -3.34 -4.57 -13.24
C THR A 195 -4.59 -4.51 -12.39
N ILE A 196 -4.61 -3.62 -11.40
CA ILE A 196 -5.73 -3.49 -10.47
C ILE A 196 -6.33 -2.09 -10.61
N LEU A 197 -7.61 -2.02 -10.93
CA LEU A 197 -8.41 -0.81 -10.78
C LEU A 197 -9.20 -0.92 -9.47
N PHE A 198 -8.83 -0.09 -8.53
CA PHE A 198 -9.31 -0.12 -7.15
C PHE A 198 -10.18 1.11 -6.88
N VAL A 199 -11.34 0.94 -6.30
CA VAL A 199 -12.25 2.03 -5.91
C VAL A 199 -12.34 2.09 -4.40
N THR A 200 -12.16 3.28 -3.85
CA THR A 200 -12.42 3.58 -2.44
C THR A 200 -12.93 5.00 -2.24
N HIS A 201 -13.51 5.26 -1.08
CA HIS A 201 -13.82 6.62 -0.61
C HIS A 201 -12.85 7.09 0.50
N ASP A 202 -11.96 6.22 0.96
CA ASP A 202 -10.98 6.48 2.00
C ASP A 202 -9.66 6.96 1.37
N VAL A 203 -9.24 8.19 1.72
CA VAL A 203 -8.02 8.82 1.18
C VAL A 203 -6.76 8.12 1.66
N ASP A 204 -6.74 7.69 2.93
CA ASP A 204 -5.55 7.03 3.52
C ASP A 204 -5.35 5.65 2.90
N GLU A 205 -6.44 4.92 2.67
CA GLU A 205 -6.42 3.67 1.91
C GLU A 205 -5.91 3.89 0.48
N ALA A 206 -6.42 4.92 -0.20
CA ALA A 206 -6.02 5.25 -1.56
C ALA A 206 -4.52 5.56 -1.66
N ILE A 207 -3.99 6.36 -0.73
CA ILE A 207 -2.57 6.70 -0.64
C ILE A 207 -1.71 5.45 -0.41
N LYS A 208 -2.14 4.57 0.52
CA LYS A 208 -1.40 3.35 0.88
C LYS A 208 -1.36 2.34 -0.25
N MET A 209 -2.46 2.19 -0.99
CA MET A 209 -2.64 1.13 -1.99
C MET A 209 -2.17 1.50 -3.39
N ALA A 210 -2.12 2.79 -3.75
CA ALA A 210 -1.95 3.20 -5.14
C ALA A 210 -0.49 3.25 -5.60
N ASP A 211 -0.21 2.70 -6.78
CA ASP A 211 0.90 3.14 -7.63
C ASP A 211 0.52 4.43 -8.38
N ARG A 212 -0.76 4.55 -8.78
CA ARG A 212 -1.35 5.73 -9.41
C ARG A 212 -2.67 6.07 -8.74
N LEU A 213 -2.86 7.36 -8.44
CA LEU A 213 -4.02 7.88 -7.74
C LEU A 213 -4.83 8.79 -8.67
N ALA A 214 -6.08 8.43 -8.91
CA ALA A 214 -7.02 9.21 -9.70
C ALA A 214 -8.07 9.83 -8.77
N ILE A 215 -7.98 11.14 -8.55
CA ILE A 215 -8.94 11.87 -7.71
C ILE A 215 -10.06 12.39 -8.60
N MET A 216 -11.27 11.95 -8.32
CA MET A 216 -12.49 12.34 -9.05
C MET A 216 -13.34 13.31 -8.22
N ARG A 217 -13.85 14.35 -8.87
CA ARG A 217 -14.84 15.27 -8.29
C ARG A 217 -16.26 14.95 -8.78
N ARG A 218 -17.25 15.54 -8.10
CA ARG A 218 -18.65 15.40 -8.53
C ARG A 218 -18.82 15.79 -10.00
N GLY A 219 -19.69 15.08 -10.71
CA GLY A 219 -19.88 15.22 -12.15
C GLY A 219 -18.98 14.32 -12.98
N GLY A 220 -18.24 13.38 -12.35
CA GLY A 220 -17.44 12.38 -13.06
C GLY A 220 -16.16 12.91 -13.68
N VAL A 221 -15.67 14.06 -13.20
CA VAL A 221 -14.50 14.75 -13.74
C VAL A 221 -13.25 14.33 -12.98
N LEU A 222 -12.17 13.97 -13.72
CA LEU A 222 -10.85 13.71 -13.15
C LEU A 222 -10.22 15.05 -12.71
N ALA A 223 -9.96 15.19 -11.40
CA ALA A 223 -9.35 16.39 -10.83
C ALA A 223 -7.83 16.34 -10.86
N GLN A 224 -7.26 15.16 -10.57
CA GLN A 224 -5.81 14.92 -10.65
C GLN A 224 -5.54 13.43 -10.84
N TYR A 225 -4.49 13.12 -11.60
CA TYR A 225 -3.99 11.77 -11.80
C TYR A 225 -2.47 11.75 -11.73
N ASP A 226 -1.92 11.14 -10.69
CA ASP A 226 -0.48 11.06 -10.48
C ASP A 226 -0.11 9.96 -9.47
N THR A 227 1.17 9.88 -9.08
CA THR A 227 1.59 9.09 -7.91
C THR A 227 1.04 9.69 -6.62
N PRO A 228 0.80 8.89 -5.57
CA PRO A 228 0.37 9.43 -4.28
C PRO A 228 1.29 10.53 -3.73
N ASP A 229 2.61 10.36 -3.86
CA ASP A 229 3.57 11.38 -3.40
C ASP A 229 3.42 12.70 -4.15
N ALA A 230 3.30 12.66 -5.49
CA ALA A 230 3.11 13.86 -6.32
C ALA A 230 1.79 14.58 -5.99
N VAL A 231 0.69 13.82 -5.79
CA VAL A 231 -0.61 14.38 -5.39
C VAL A 231 -0.52 15.10 -4.05
N LEU A 232 0.16 14.51 -3.06
CA LEU A 232 0.32 15.09 -1.73
C LEU A 232 1.27 16.28 -1.71
N ALA A 233 2.34 16.25 -2.55
CA ALA A 233 3.29 17.34 -2.65
C ALA A 233 2.73 18.54 -3.44
N HIS A 234 2.03 18.26 -4.54
CA HIS A 234 1.57 19.26 -5.53
C HIS A 234 0.08 19.03 -5.89
N PRO A 235 -0.86 19.35 -4.99
CA PRO A 235 -2.29 19.26 -5.31
C PRO A 235 -2.64 20.18 -6.48
N ALA A 236 -3.40 19.67 -7.47
CA ALA A 236 -3.76 20.41 -8.68
C ALA A 236 -4.86 21.50 -8.49
N GLY A 237 -5.11 21.92 -7.27
CA GLY A 237 -6.04 22.99 -6.92
C GLY A 237 -6.77 22.74 -5.60
N ASP A 238 -7.55 23.72 -5.18
CA ASP A 238 -8.21 23.77 -3.87
C ASP A 238 -9.08 22.56 -3.55
N PHE A 239 -9.70 21.97 -4.58
CA PHE A 239 -10.51 20.77 -4.36
C PHE A 239 -9.64 19.60 -3.92
N VAL A 240 -8.54 19.35 -4.64
CA VAL A 240 -7.61 18.23 -4.32
C VAL A 240 -6.95 18.49 -2.97
N GLU A 241 -6.48 19.71 -2.72
CA GLU A 241 -5.85 20.09 -1.46
C GLU A 241 -6.77 19.83 -0.25
N ARG A 242 -8.03 20.27 -0.33
CA ARG A 242 -9.01 20.01 0.73
C ARG A 242 -9.39 18.53 0.84
N PHE A 243 -9.42 17.82 -0.28
CA PHE A 243 -9.79 16.41 -0.32
C PHE A 243 -8.74 15.52 0.33
N VAL A 244 -7.45 15.77 0.07
CA VAL A 244 -6.35 15.00 0.69
C VAL A 244 -6.10 15.39 2.14
N GLY A 245 -6.55 16.58 2.56
CA GLY A 245 -6.52 17.04 3.95
C GLY A 245 -5.29 17.87 4.31
N ALA A 246 -5.41 18.61 5.43
CA ALA A 246 -4.33 19.46 5.93
C ALA A 246 -3.13 18.68 6.43
N ASP A 247 -3.31 17.39 6.78
CA ASP A 247 -2.30 16.46 7.26
C ASP A 247 -1.50 15.77 6.15
N ARG A 248 -1.57 16.28 4.91
CA ARG A 248 -0.89 15.71 3.73
C ARG A 248 0.60 15.46 3.93
N GLY A 249 1.28 16.33 4.72
CA GLY A 249 2.68 16.12 5.08
C GLY A 249 2.90 14.81 5.87
N LEU A 250 2.06 14.57 6.88
CA LEU A 250 2.11 13.34 7.66
C LEU A 250 1.76 12.10 6.81
N LYS A 251 0.82 12.24 5.87
CA LYS A 251 0.49 11.18 4.91
C LYS A 251 1.67 10.88 3.98
N ARG A 252 2.43 11.89 3.54
CA ARG A 252 3.66 11.68 2.77
C ARG A 252 4.71 10.87 3.56
N LEU A 253 4.86 11.12 4.85
CA LEU A 253 5.77 10.34 5.71
C LEU A 253 5.40 8.85 5.77
N SER A 254 4.13 8.49 5.58
CA SER A 254 3.71 7.09 5.51
C SER A 254 4.16 6.37 4.22
N LEU A 255 4.51 7.12 3.18
CA LEU A 255 5.00 6.58 1.90
C LEU A 255 6.51 6.38 1.88
N THR A 256 7.25 7.03 2.79
CA THR A 256 8.72 7.00 2.82
C THR A 256 9.18 6.05 3.92
N ARG A 257 10.15 5.18 3.59
CA ARG A 257 10.75 4.25 4.54
C ARG A 257 12.02 4.84 5.15
N VAL A 258 12.37 4.39 6.34
CA VAL A 258 13.61 4.80 7.02
C VAL A 258 14.84 4.52 6.16
N ARG A 259 14.88 3.40 5.42
CA ARG A 259 15.96 3.07 4.48
C ARG A 259 16.13 4.04 3.30
N ASP A 260 15.08 4.79 2.98
CA ASP A 260 15.06 5.70 1.81
C ASP A 260 15.65 7.09 2.15
N VAL A 261 16.06 7.31 3.40
CA VAL A 261 16.59 8.59 3.88
C VAL A 261 18.01 8.43 4.45
N PRO A 262 18.84 9.48 4.39
CA PRO A 262 20.18 9.43 4.96
C PRO A 262 20.11 9.30 6.50
N LEU A 263 20.92 8.39 7.04
CA LEU A 263 21.09 8.23 8.48
C LEU A 263 22.40 8.92 8.90
N ARG A 264 22.44 9.38 10.14
CA ARG A 264 23.68 9.91 10.77
C ARG A 264 24.39 8.79 11.54
N ASP A 265 25.70 8.81 11.52
CA ASP A 265 26.49 7.89 12.36
C ASP A 265 26.32 8.24 13.84
N PRO A 266 26.04 7.26 14.72
CA PRO A 266 25.97 7.50 16.16
C PRO A 266 27.36 7.69 16.78
N VAL A 267 27.49 8.60 17.74
CA VAL A 267 28.59 8.51 18.69
C VAL A 267 28.26 7.37 19.65
N VAL A 268 29.05 6.31 19.61
CA VAL A 268 28.79 5.07 20.37
C VAL A 268 29.52 5.14 21.72
N ALA A 269 28.87 4.70 22.80
CA ALA A 269 29.45 4.52 24.11
C ALA A 269 29.36 3.05 24.53
N GLN A 270 30.51 2.43 24.87
CA GLN A 270 30.58 1.03 25.29
C GLN A 270 30.73 0.90 26.81
N ALA A 271 30.27 -0.21 27.38
CA ALA A 271 30.40 -0.47 28.81
C ALA A 271 31.86 -0.41 29.25
N GLY A 272 32.14 0.31 30.37
CA GLY A 272 33.47 0.47 30.93
C GLY A 272 34.39 1.44 30.20
N GLU A 273 33.97 2.04 29.11
CA GLU A 273 34.74 3.04 28.38
C GLU A 273 34.87 4.33 29.22
N PRO A 274 36.05 5.00 29.26
CA PRO A 274 36.21 6.26 29.96
C PRO A 274 35.23 7.33 29.45
N ALA A 275 34.45 7.94 30.34
CA ALA A 275 33.44 8.94 29.97
C ALA A 275 34.04 10.15 29.23
N ASP A 276 35.28 10.54 29.57
CA ASP A 276 36.02 11.62 28.91
C ASP A 276 36.30 11.31 27.41
N ALA A 277 36.56 10.04 27.08
CA ALA A 277 36.78 9.64 25.71
C ALA A 277 35.49 9.78 24.87
N VAL A 278 34.34 9.38 25.42
CA VAL A 278 33.05 9.54 24.80
C VAL A 278 32.67 11.01 24.62
N ARG A 279 32.92 11.85 25.65
CA ARG A 279 32.66 13.30 25.57
C ARG A 279 33.45 13.98 24.45
N ARG A 280 34.75 13.66 24.33
CA ARG A 280 35.56 14.21 23.20
C ARG A 280 34.96 13.88 21.83
N ARG A 281 34.50 12.64 21.64
CA ARG A 281 33.81 12.25 20.37
C ARG A 281 32.48 12.99 20.20
N LEU A 282 31.74 13.26 21.30
CA LEU A 282 30.54 14.09 21.21
C LEU A 282 30.86 15.53 20.80
N ASP A 283 31.97 16.10 21.33
CA ASP A 283 32.41 17.43 20.96
C ASP A 283 32.85 17.53 19.51
N GLU A 284 33.62 16.56 19.02
CA GLU A 284 34.07 16.43 17.62
C GLU A 284 32.91 16.26 16.67
N ALA A 285 31.89 15.46 17.02
CA ALA A 285 30.70 15.20 16.22
C ALA A 285 29.61 16.29 16.34
N GLY A 286 29.78 17.25 17.28
CA GLY A 286 28.73 18.24 17.58
C GLY A 286 27.42 17.61 18.06
N SER A 287 27.50 16.43 18.72
CA SER A 287 26.33 15.68 19.20
C SER A 287 26.09 15.91 20.67
N GLU A 288 24.84 15.97 21.12
CA GLU A 288 24.45 16.09 22.51
C GLU A 288 24.33 14.72 23.20
N TYR A 289 24.12 13.65 22.44
CA TYR A 289 23.84 12.32 22.95
C TYR A 289 24.78 11.27 22.34
N ALA A 290 25.24 10.33 23.16
CA ALA A 290 25.92 9.12 22.74
C ALA A 290 24.99 7.92 22.89
N LEU A 291 25.02 7.05 21.90
CA LEU A 291 24.27 5.78 21.90
C LEU A 291 25.04 4.73 22.70
N ALA A 292 24.48 4.31 23.83
CA ALA A 292 25.00 3.19 24.61
C ALA A 292 24.73 1.88 23.82
N VAL A 293 25.76 1.06 23.66
CA VAL A 293 25.63 -0.26 23.00
C VAL A 293 26.23 -1.36 23.87
N ASP A 294 25.65 -2.56 23.76
CA ASP A 294 26.21 -3.76 24.38
C ASP A 294 27.43 -4.30 23.60
N GLY A 295 28.05 -5.37 24.11
CA GLY A 295 29.20 -6.03 23.44
C GLY A 295 28.90 -6.65 22.07
N ALA A 296 27.60 -6.75 21.68
CA ALA A 296 27.16 -7.22 20.37
C ALA A 296 26.79 -6.06 19.43
N GLY A 297 26.94 -4.80 19.85
CA GLY A 297 26.56 -3.60 19.09
C GLY A 297 25.06 -3.30 19.12
N ARG A 298 24.29 -3.90 20.02
CA ARG A 298 22.87 -3.63 20.18
C ARG A 298 22.65 -2.40 21.04
N PRO A 299 21.71 -1.52 20.66
CA PRO A 299 21.42 -0.31 21.39
C PRO A 299 20.83 -0.62 22.78
N ALA A 300 21.39 -0.03 23.83
CA ALA A 300 21.01 -0.23 25.23
C ALA A 300 20.41 1.02 25.88
N GLY A 301 20.70 2.21 25.38
CA GLY A 301 20.20 3.47 25.94
C GLY A 301 20.94 4.69 25.41
N TRP A 302 20.72 5.82 26.05
CA TRP A 302 21.38 7.08 25.73
C TRP A 302 22.17 7.61 26.91
N PHE A 303 23.27 8.30 26.62
CA PHE A 303 23.95 9.18 27.54
C PHE A 303 23.98 10.59 26.99
N SER A 304 23.50 11.54 27.74
CA SER A 304 23.69 12.95 27.43
C SER A 304 25.13 13.38 27.78
N ARG A 305 25.58 14.45 27.14
CA ARG A 305 26.87 15.08 27.46
C ARG A 305 26.97 15.48 28.93
N ALA A 306 25.86 15.90 29.55
CA ALA A 306 25.80 16.28 30.95
C ALA A 306 26.02 15.08 31.89
N GLU A 307 25.33 13.96 31.64
CA GLU A 307 25.49 12.73 32.44
C GLU A 307 26.92 12.18 32.38
N LEU A 308 27.58 12.27 31.21
CA LEU A 308 28.98 11.84 31.08
C LEU A 308 29.99 12.78 31.73
N ARG A 309 29.62 14.01 32.13
CA ARG A 309 30.51 14.94 32.81
C ARG A 309 30.84 14.47 34.24
N ASP A 310 29.85 13.87 34.89
CA ASP A 310 29.93 13.47 36.30
C ASP A 310 30.25 11.96 36.45
N ALA A 311 30.56 11.28 35.34
CA ALA A 311 30.89 9.87 35.31
C ALA A 311 32.39 9.67 35.04
N GLU A 312 32.99 8.64 35.67
CA GLU A 312 34.35 8.20 35.35
C GLU A 312 34.37 7.27 34.14
N ALA A 313 33.37 6.38 34.05
CA ALA A 313 33.22 5.41 32.96
C ALA A 313 31.75 5.20 32.65
N VAL A 314 31.51 4.67 31.44
CA VAL A 314 30.17 4.32 30.93
C VAL A 314 29.61 3.11 31.68
N ASP A 315 28.51 3.32 32.40
CA ASP A 315 27.74 2.25 33.05
C ASP A 315 26.37 2.13 32.36
N LEU A 316 26.19 1.06 31.58
CA LEU A 316 24.94 0.84 30.78
C LEU A 316 23.67 0.80 31.66
N ALA A 317 23.78 0.45 32.96
CA ALA A 317 22.64 0.44 33.86
C ALA A 317 22.08 1.85 34.15
N ARG A 318 22.88 2.90 33.90
CA ARG A 318 22.50 4.31 34.06
C ARG A 318 22.06 4.99 32.78
N ALA A 319 22.05 4.27 31.65
CA ALA A 319 21.65 4.84 30.39
C ALA A 319 20.14 5.20 30.38
N THR A 320 19.82 6.36 29.83
CA THR A 320 18.43 6.76 29.58
C THR A 320 17.78 5.79 28.62
N PRO A 321 16.57 5.24 28.92
CA PRO A 321 15.90 4.26 28.07
C PRO A 321 15.67 4.73 26.62
N LEU A 322 15.78 3.79 25.67
CA LEU A 322 15.48 4.02 24.27
C LEU A 322 13.96 3.96 23.99
N ALA A 323 13.52 4.73 23.01
CA ALA A 323 12.31 4.38 22.27
C ALA A 323 12.53 3.04 21.53
N PRO A 324 11.46 2.29 21.17
CA PRO A 324 11.61 1.10 20.37
C PRO A 324 12.48 1.36 19.13
N PRO A 325 13.49 0.52 18.84
CA PRO A 325 14.34 0.69 17.67
C PRO A 325 13.53 0.68 16.38
N LEU A 326 14.02 1.40 15.38
CA LEU A 326 13.42 1.47 14.05
C LEU A 326 14.05 0.42 13.14
N GLU A 327 13.20 -0.26 12.38
CA GLU A 327 13.64 -1.14 11.30
C GLU A 327 13.77 -0.32 10.00
N PRO A 328 14.63 -0.71 9.03
CA PRO A 328 14.75 -0.03 7.73
C PRO A 328 13.42 0.08 6.98
N GLU A 329 12.51 -0.88 7.19
CA GLU A 329 11.17 -0.93 6.59
C GLU A 329 10.12 -0.07 7.32
N SER A 330 10.42 0.45 8.49
CA SER A 330 9.53 1.36 9.23
C SER A 330 9.21 2.61 8.41
N THR A 331 7.99 3.15 8.52
CA THR A 331 7.64 4.41 7.86
C THR A 331 8.25 5.60 8.60
N LEU A 332 8.53 6.70 7.90
CA LEU A 332 8.95 7.93 8.58
C LEU A 332 7.87 8.49 9.51
N ARG A 333 6.60 8.18 9.26
CA ARG A 333 5.49 8.55 10.17
C ARG A 333 5.60 7.82 11.50
N ASP A 334 5.83 6.50 11.47
CA ASP A 334 5.98 5.69 12.70
C ASP A 334 7.25 6.10 13.45
N ALA A 335 8.34 6.32 12.70
CA ALA A 335 9.60 6.82 13.26
C ALA A 335 9.42 8.18 13.95
N LEU A 336 8.75 9.14 13.29
CA LEU A 336 8.47 10.45 13.87
C LEU A 336 7.63 10.33 15.15
N SER A 337 6.60 9.49 15.14
CA SER A 337 5.76 9.24 16.31
C SER A 337 6.57 8.71 17.49
N GLY A 338 7.45 7.73 17.25
CA GLY A 338 8.36 7.18 18.28
C GLY A 338 9.35 8.20 18.81
N MET A 339 9.95 9.01 17.91
CA MET A 339 10.88 10.07 18.29
C MET A 339 10.22 11.16 19.14
N LEU A 340 8.99 11.58 18.80
CA LEU A 340 8.26 12.59 19.58
C LEU A 340 7.85 12.10 20.97
N ALA A 341 7.66 10.80 21.15
CA ALA A 341 7.38 10.19 22.44
C ALA A 341 8.65 9.98 23.29
N SER A 342 9.85 10.12 22.70
CA SER A 342 11.14 9.96 23.35
C SER A 342 11.70 11.28 23.86
N SER A 343 12.41 11.26 24.99
CA SER A 343 13.11 12.42 25.54
C SER A 343 14.27 12.90 24.67
N VAL A 344 14.88 12.02 23.88
CA VAL A 344 16.08 12.30 23.07
C VAL A 344 15.74 12.76 21.66
N GLN A 345 14.52 12.49 21.18
CA GLN A 345 14.03 12.87 19.84
C GLN A 345 14.92 12.37 18.67
N LEU A 346 15.65 11.28 18.91
CA LEU A 346 16.42 10.54 17.91
C LEU A 346 15.88 9.11 17.78
N GLY A 347 15.78 8.60 16.56
CA GLY A 347 15.43 7.22 16.28
C GLY A 347 16.68 6.39 16.01
N VAL A 348 16.86 5.29 16.74
CA VAL A 348 17.94 4.33 16.46
C VAL A 348 17.45 3.33 15.43
N VAL A 349 18.15 3.25 14.30
CA VAL A 349 17.87 2.27 13.26
C VAL A 349 18.74 1.03 13.47
N VAL A 350 18.13 -0.15 13.42
CA VAL A 350 18.81 -1.43 13.64
C VAL A 350 18.73 -2.34 12.42
N ASP A 351 19.74 -3.21 12.27
CA ASP A 351 19.74 -4.29 11.27
C ASP A 351 18.91 -5.51 11.74
N ASP A 352 18.82 -6.54 10.88
CA ASP A 352 18.13 -7.80 11.18
C ASP A 352 18.71 -8.57 12.38
N GLN A 353 19.92 -8.21 12.85
CA GLN A 353 20.55 -8.77 14.05
C GLN A 353 20.34 -7.90 15.29
N GLY A 354 19.60 -6.80 15.15
CA GLY A 354 19.33 -5.83 16.21
C GLY A 354 20.50 -4.90 16.52
N ARG A 355 21.53 -4.80 15.66
CA ARG A 355 22.68 -3.90 15.83
C ARG A 355 22.35 -2.51 15.28
N ALA A 356 22.82 -1.47 15.96
CA ALA A 356 22.63 -0.09 15.51
C ALA A 356 23.39 0.17 14.18
N VAL A 357 22.67 0.63 13.17
CA VAL A 357 23.23 0.98 11.84
C VAL A 357 23.19 2.47 11.55
N GLY A 358 22.48 3.26 12.35
CA GLY A 358 22.43 4.71 12.20
C GLY A 358 21.38 5.38 13.05
N LEU A 359 21.36 6.71 13.00
CA LEU A 359 20.39 7.55 13.69
C LEU A 359 19.53 8.32 12.68
N LEU A 360 18.23 8.35 12.94
CA LEU A 360 17.27 9.22 12.29
C LEU A 360 16.97 10.42 13.21
N SER A 361 17.01 11.63 12.68
CA SER A 361 16.65 12.86 13.40
C SER A 361 15.34 13.47 12.88
N ILE A 362 14.68 14.29 13.72
CA ILE A 362 13.51 15.07 13.30
C ILE A 362 13.85 16.02 12.14
N ASP A 363 15.06 16.59 12.12
CA ASP A 363 15.52 17.46 11.05
C ASP A 363 15.56 16.72 9.70
N THR A 364 16.09 15.48 9.68
CA THR A 364 16.13 14.64 8.48
C THR A 364 14.71 14.35 7.97
N VAL A 365 13.76 14.06 8.88
CA VAL A 365 12.35 13.89 8.50
C VAL A 365 11.77 15.19 7.92
N GLY A 366 12.07 16.34 8.55
CA GLY A 366 11.65 17.65 8.05
C GLY A 366 12.23 18.02 6.68
N GLU A 367 13.49 17.69 6.43
CA GLU A 367 14.15 17.90 5.12
C GLU A 367 13.51 17.03 4.05
N THR A 368 13.20 15.78 4.36
CA THR A 368 12.53 14.85 3.44
C THR A 368 11.17 15.38 3.00
N LEU A 369 10.42 16.03 3.90
CA LEU A 369 9.14 16.67 3.55
C LEU A 369 9.29 17.86 2.60
N ARG A 370 10.40 18.57 2.64
CA ARG A 370 10.65 19.74 1.78
C ARG A 370 11.14 19.35 0.38
N GLN A 371 11.71 18.16 0.21
CA GLN A 371 12.22 17.69 -1.08
C GLN A 371 11.17 16.88 -1.82
N PRO A 372 10.94 17.10 -3.14
CA PRO A 372 10.14 16.17 -3.95
C PRO A 372 10.88 14.84 -4.05
N ARG A 373 10.16 13.72 -3.88
CA ARG A 373 10.73 12.38 -4.05
C ARG A 373 11.16 12.21 -5.51
N ARG A 374 12.44 11.92 -5.75
CA ARG A 374 12.91 11.51 -7.08
C ARG A 374 12.32 10.14 -7.38
N GLU A 375 11.57 9.99 -8.47
CA GLU A 375 11.19 8.66 -8.96
C GLU A 375 12.48 7.84 -9.15
N PRO A 376 12.53 6.58 -8.69
CA PRO A 376 13.62 5.70 -9.10
C PRO A 376 13.58 5.60 -10.63
N GLU A 377 14.66 5.99 -11.30
CA GLU A 377 14.80 5.84 -12.75
C GLU A 377 14.46 4.38 -13.10
N ALA A 378 13.46 4.21 -13.97
CA ALA A 378 13.21 2.91 -14.56
C ALA A 378 14.52 2.45 -15.24
N PRO A 379 14.96 1.18 -15.06
CA PRO A 379 16.15 0.70 -15.73
C PRO A 379 15.98 0.92 -17.23
N ARG A 380 16.89 1.73 -17.81
CA ARG A 380 16.95 1.95 -19.25
C ARG A 380 17.13 0.59 -19.89
N SER A 381 16.11 0.16 -20.65
CA SER A 381 16.22 -1.01 -21.51
C SER A 381 17.35 -0.78 -22.51
N ALA A 382 18.41 -1.58 -22.39
CA ALA A 382 19.46 -1.70 -23.38
C ALA A 382 18.98 -2.59 -24.56
#